data_b0bd2b3fa1fadd3962ab64cae1a6f084
#
_entry.id   b0bd2b3fa1fadd3962ab64cae1a6f084
#
_cell.length_a   1.000
_cell.length_b   1.000
_cell.length_c   1.000
_cell.angle_alpha   90.00
_cell.angle_beta   90.00
_cell.angle_gamma   90.00
#
_symmetry.space_group_name_H-M   'P 1'
#
loop_
_entity.id
_entity.type
_entity.pdbx_description
1 polymer ?
#
loop_
_entity_poly.entity_id
_entity_poly.type
_entity_poly.pdbx_seq_one_letter_code
_entity_poly.pdbx_strand_id
1 'polypeptide(L)'
;MKYFRFPTFIFLLLLLTFCKKDNSDTVIFDGVTPIVMVHGYLGSGDSYEWMAKRFTSNGFPQEKIFVFDWNTFSNDARNIQPLVKFIKTVLKETGAKQVNLIGHSMGGGLSYNYCKDPENAKNILNLAMVAPFLSERETVPSPLVTTLNIWTKTDYVVFDSDSIDGAINLELDDIDHNEIIACPATFTAIYKLFTGKLPTTTDIIEEENPIISGKVVSFIENFVGNGTSVDVYEVNPNNGFRISETPNFSFVADENGRWGPMNAKKGTYYEFNISSNKPGDRSFHFYREPFLRSDKLVYLRSFPPKSSLLNSALSSVPANDEQAVSVFFSASKAVWTGRDVLKVNETELSTAQFCAPELNSLAFFLYDANRNMRTDLTSIPLFEVLLSLKGVDFFFPSALPRQSVRFDFNGRILNTPNWPSKEDGISVAVFD
;
A
#
# COMPACT_ATOMS: atom_id res chain seq x y z
N MET A 1 89.13 -20.37 19.88
CA MET A 1 87.78 -20.94 20.01
C MET A 1 86.96 -20.02 20.90
N LYS A 2 86.06 -19.23 20.29
CA LYS A 2 85.18 -18.30 21.03
C LYS A 2 83.75 -18.82 20.86
N TYR A 3 83.10 -19.19 21.96
CA TYR A 3 81.72 -19.62 22.02
C TYR A 3 80.77 -18.43 21.93
N PHE A 4 79.88 -18.37 20.92
CA PHE A 4 78.82 -17.40 20.79
C PHE A 4 77.56 -17.97 21.46
N ARG A 5 77.05 -17.33 22.50
CA ARG A 5 75.82 -17.67 23.15
C ARG A 5 74.69 -16.89 22.50
N PHE A 6 73.65 -17.57 21.93
CA PHE A 6 72.40 -16.98 21.49
C PHE A 6 71.45 -16.83 22.67
N PRO A 7 70.76 -15.68 22.87
CA PRO A 7 69.69 -15.61 23.83
C PRO A 7 68.38 -16.10 23.22
N THR A 8 67.72 -17.02 23.91
CA THR A 8 66.39 -17.54 23.58
C THR A 8 65.34 -16.49 23.93
N PHE A 9 64.70 -15.90 22.89
CA PHE A 9 63.56 -15.04 23.08
C PHE A 9 62.32 -15.91 23.23
N ILE A 10 61.70 -15.94 24.42
CA ILE A 10 60.39 -16.53 24.69
C ILE A 10 59.33 -15.53 24.25
N PHE A 11 58.66 -15.85 23.14
CA PHE A 11 57.48 -15.08 22.66
C PHE A 11 56.25 -15.53 23.45
N LEU A 12 55.87 -14.74 24.43
CA LEU A 12 54.63 -14.93 25.19
C LEU A 12 53.43 -14.49 24.33
N LEU A 13 52.73 -15.46 23.72
CA LEU A 13 51.52 -15.20 22.93
C LEU A 13 50.36 -14.90 23.90
N LEU A 14 50.05 -13.64 24.09
CA LEU A 14 48.85 -13.20 24.79
C LEU A 14 47.63 -13.44 23.88
N LEU A 15 46.92 -14.54 24.11
CA LEU A 15 45.60 -14.80 23.56
C LEU A 15 44.60 -13.79 24.19
N LEU A 16 44.40 -12.66 23.50
CA LEU A 16 43.29 -11.78 23.77
C LEU A 16 42.00 -12.48 23.29
N THR A 17 41.31 -13.17 24.17
CA THR A 17 39.94 -13.58 23.95
C THR A 17 39.09 -12.31 23.91
N PHE A 18 38.76 -11.82 22.72
CA PHE A 18 37.69 -10.87 22.52
C PHE A 18 36.39 -11.59 22.88
N CYS A 19 35.90 -11.43 24.11
CA CYS A 19 34.51 -11.64 24.42
C CYS A 19 33.71 -10.62 23.59
N LYS A 20 33.11 -11.06 22.48
CA LYS A 20 32.02 -10.36 21.83
C LYS A 20 30.90 -10.28 22.87
N LYS A 21 30.77 -9.13 23.52
CA LYS A 21 29.61 -8.82 24.32
C LYS A 21 28.46 -8.72 23.34
N ASP A 22 27.64 -9.75 23.21
CA ASP A 22 26.34 -9.65 22.58
C ASP A 22 25.53 -8.67 23.41
N ASN A 23 25.61 -7.39 23.07
CA ASN A 23 24.64 -6.41 23.50
C ASN A 23 23.32 -6.71 22.74
N SER A 24 22.64 -7.76 23.12
CA SER A 24 21.21 -7.86 22.88
C SER A 24 20.57 -6.84 23.84
N ASP A 25 20.47 -5.59 23.41
CA ASP A 25 19.61 -4.63 24.10
C ASP A 25 18.24 -5.26 24.17
N THR A 26 17.85 -5.68 25.38
CA THR A 26 16.54 -6.28 25.61
C THR A 26 15.52 -5.15 25.42
N VAL A 27 14.79 -5.16 24.31
CA VAL A 27 13.74 -4.18 24.05
C VAL A 27 12.69 -4.34 25.13
N ILE A 28 12.48 -3.29 25.93
CA ILE A 28 11.49 -3.27 27.00
C ILE A 28 10.15 -2.87 26.38
N PHE A 29 9.12 -3.69 26.63
CA PHE A 29 7.74 -3.37 26.22
C PHE A 29 7.25 -2.10 26.93
N ASP A 30 6.81 -1.10 26.17
CA ASP A 30 6.36 0.21 26.63
C ASP A 30 4.88 0.28 27.05
N GLY A 31 4.18 -0.86 27.03
CA GLY A 31 2.75 -0.95 27.35
C GLY A 31 1.80 -0.79 26.17
N VAL A 32 2.32 -0.43 24.96
CA VAL A 32 1.50 -0.29 23.75
C VAL A 32 1.55 -1.55 22.93
N THR A 33 0.44 -2.29 22.83
CA THR A 33 0.33 -3.49 21.99
C THR A 33 0.41 -3.10 20.51
N PRO A 34 1.39 -3.64 19.75
CA PRO A 34 1.54 -3.30 18.34
C PRO A 34 0.38 -3.83 17.50
N ILE A 35 0.12 -3.15 16.38
CA ILE A 35 -0.90 -3.52 15.39
C ILE A 35 -0.20 -4.12 14.19
N VAL A 36 -0.67 -5.29 13.73
CA VAL A 36 -0.30 -5.90 12.46
C VAL A 36 -1.50 -5.88 11.53
N MET A 37 -1.32 -5.39 10.31
CA MET A 37 -2.37 -5.25 9.30
C MET A 37 -2.03 -6.13 8.09
N VAL A 38 -3.03 -6.88 7.58
CA VAL A 38 -2.91 -7.85 6.49
C VAL A 38 -3.89 -7.50 5.39
N HIS A 39 -3.40 -7.01 4.27
CA HIS A 39 -4.21 -6.51 3.15
C HIS A 39 -4.92 -7.62 2.36
N GLY A 40 -5.92 -7.23 1.56
CA GLY A 40 -6.70 -8.10 0.69
C GLY A 40 -6.04 -8.41 -0.65
N TYR A 41 -6.81 -9.11 -1.52
CA TYR A 41 -6.40 -9.44 -2.89
C TYR A 41 -6.07 -8.19 -3.70
N LEU A 42 -5.01 -8.22 -4.48
CA LEU A 42 -4.45 -7.12 -5.27
C LEU A 42 -3.98 -5.89 -4.45
N GLY A 43 -4.11 -5.91 -3.13
CA GLY A 43 -3.71 -4.82 -2.24
C GLY A 43 -2.24 -4.86 -1.87
N SER A 44 -1.85 -3.90 -1.08
CA SER A 44 -0.57 -3.75 -0.36
C SER A 44 -0.81 -2.99 0.94
N GLY A 45 0.24 -2.75 1.72
CA GLY A 45 0.12 -2.13 3.04
C GLY A 45 -0.53 -0.76 3.06
N ASP A 46 -0.45 0.00 1.97
CA ASP A 46 -1.09 1.32 1.83
C ASP A 46 -2.63 1.26 1.79
N SER A 47 -3.24 0.10 1.61
CA SER A 47 -4.68 -0.08 1.83
C SER A 47 -5.12 0.35 3.24
N TYR A 48 -4.18 0.41 4.19
CA TYR A 48 -4.40 0.84 5.56
C TYR A 48 -3.97 2.26 5.89
N GLU A 49 -3.62 3.07 4.88
CA GLU A 49 -3.15 4.45 5.06
C GLU A 49 -4.11 5.29 5.92
N TRP A 50 -5.40 5.28 5.61
CA TRP A 50 -6.44 5.97 6.38
C TRP A 50 -6.61 5.44 7.81
N MET A 51 -6.58 4.14 7.96
CA MET A 51 -6.67 3.50 9.29
C MET A 51 -5.48 3.91 10.16
N ALA A 52 -4.26 3.86 9.63
CA ALA A 52 -3.04 4.25 10.33
C ALA A 52 -3.05 5.73 10.74
N LYS A 53 -3.46 6.63 9.81
CA LYS A 53 -3.60 8.07 10.10
C LYS A 53 -4.62 8.35 11.20
N ARG A 54 -5.75 7.62 11.27
CA ARG A 54 -6.72 7.75 12.35
C ARG A 54 -6.17 7.26 13.68
N PHE A 55 -5.45 6.13 13.71
CA PHE A 55 -4.78 5.67 14.93
C PHE A 55 -3.79 6.72 15.44
N THR A 56 -2.93 7.27 14.58
CA THR A 56 -1.96 8.29 14.98
C THR A 56 -2.62 9.62 15.35
N SER A 57 -3.76 9.98 14.76
CA SER A 57 -4.56 11.14 15.16
C SER A 57 -5.14 11.01 16.57
N ASN A 58 -5.23 9.79 17.08
CA ASN A 58 -5.65 9.48 18.45
C ASN A 58 -4.46 9.16 19.38
N GLY A 59 -3.24 9.53 18.99
CA GLY A 59 -2.03 9.39 19.81
C GLY A 59 -1.41 7.99 19.81
N PHE A 60 -1.84 7.09 18.93
CA PHE A 60 -1.20 5.78 18.78
C PHE A 60 0.16 5.94 18.09
N PRO A 61 1.26 5.36 18.63
CA PRO A 61 2.58 5.50 18.06
C PRO A 61 2.68 4.87 16.66
N GLN A 62 3.16 5.63 15.68
CA GLN A 62 3.26 5.16 14.30
C GLN A 62 4.25 3.99 14.14
N GLU A 63 5.29 3.92 14.97
CA GLU A 63 6.27 2.83 15.01
C GLU A 63 5.71 1.52 15.54
N LYS A 64 4.50 1.52 16.09
CA LYS A 64 3.77 0.32 16.55
C LYS A 64 2.73 -0.17 15.54
N ILE A 65 2.65 0.46 14.36
CA ILE A 65 1.79 0.04 13.25
C ILE A 65 2.66 -0.66 12.21
N PHE A 66 2.36 -1.91 11.93
CA PHE A 66 3.06 -2.78 11.01
C PHE A 66 2.10 -3.29 9.95
N VAL A 67 2.56 -3.38 8.71
CA VAL A 67 1.79 -3.95 7.59
C VAL A 67 2.53 -5.14 7.02
N PHE A 68 1.81 -6.21 6.75
CA PHE A 68 2.34 -7.41 6.14
C PHE A 68 2.02 -7.39 4.64
N ASP A 69 3.03 -7.08 3.83
CA ASP A 69 2.94 -7.16 2.38
C ASP A 69 3.15 -8.61 1.93
N TRP A 70 2.24 -9.12 1.11
CA TRP A 70 2.30 -10.50 0.64
C TRP A 70 1.83 -10.61 -0.82
N ASN A 71 2.28 -11.66 -1.52
CA ASN A 71 1.85 -11.92 -2.88
C ASN A 71 0.51 -12.63 -2.87
N THR A 72 -0.55 -11.91 -3.23
CA THR A 72 -1.93 -12.39 -3.19
C THR A 72 -2.27 -13.39 -4.31
N PHE A 73 -1.42 -13.56 -5.32
CA PHE A 73 -1.53 -14.66 -6.30
C PHE A 73 -1.01 -15.99 -5.78
N SER A 74 -0.30 -16.01 -4.66
CA SER A 74 0.04 -17.26 -4.00
C SER A 74 -1.11 -17.69 -3.09
N ASN A 75 -1.31 -19.01 -2.93
CA ASN A 75 -2.37 -19.51 -2.05
C ASN A 75 -2.07 -19.20 -0.57
N ASP A 76 -3.11 -19.16 0.26
CA ASP A 76 -3.04 -18.82 1.69
C ASP A 76 -2.06 -19.72 2.44
N ALA A 77 -2.02 -21.02 2.14
CA ALA A 77 -1.15 -21.98 2.81
C ALA A 77 0.33 -21.62 2.68
N ARG A 78 0.76 -20.99 1.58
CA ARG A 78 2.15 -20.52 1.39
C ARG A 78 2.44 -19.26 2.20
N ASN A 79 1.41 -18.48 2.53
CA ASN A 79 1.56 -17.19 3.21
C ASN A 79 1.44 -17.29 4.73
N ILE A 80 0.94 -18.40 5.29
CA ILE A 80 0.86 -18.62 6.75
C ILE A 80 2.26 -18.54 7.38
N GLN A 81 3.26 -19.26 6.88
CA GLN A 81 4.61 -19.26 7.46
C GLN A 81 5.32 -17.90 7.35
N PRO A 82 5.26 -17.16 6.24
CA PRO A 82 5.70 -15.76 6.18
C PRO A 82 5.01 -14.88 7.22
N LEU A 83 3.69 -14.98 7.41
CA LEU A 83 2.96 -14.21 8.43
C LEU A 83 3.42 -14.58 9.85
N VAL A 84 3.61 -15.88 10.14
CA VAL A 84 4.17 -16.35 11.43
C VAL A 84 5.54 -15.71 11.71
N LYS A 85 6.43 -15.72 10.72
CA LYS A 85 7.76 -15.09 10.82
C LYS A 85 7.64 -13.59 11.06
N PHE A 86 6.76 -12.93 10.31
CA PHE A 86 6.54 -11.48 10.42
C PHE A 86 6.06 -11.09 11.82
N ILE A 87 5.02 -11.76 12.35
CA ILE A 87 4.50 -11.48 13.69
C ILE A 87 5.56 -11.73 14.77
N LYS A 88 6.34 -12.81 14.65
CA LYS A 88 7.46 -13.07 15.57
C LYS A 88 8.52 -11.96 15.52
N THR A 89 8.78 -11.40 14.34
CA THR A 89 9.70 -10.26 14.19
C THR A 89 9.14 -9.02 14.88
N VAL A 90 7.86 -8.70 14.68
CA VAL A 90 7.19 -7.57 15.36
C VAL A 90 7.24 -7.73 16.89
N LEU A 91 6.95 -8.92 17.41
CA LEU A 91 7.03 -9.18 18.85
C LEU A 91 8.45 -8.97 19.41
N LYS A 92 9.46 -9.44 18.67
CA LYS A 92 10.88 -9.25 19.04
C LYS A 92 11.28 -7.77 19.01
N GLU A 93 10.90 -7.04 17.99
CA GLU A 93 11.25 -5.62 17.79
C GLU A 93 10.57 -4.70 18.81
N THR A 94 9.36 -5.08 19.25
CA THR A 94 8.57 -4.25 20.18
C THR A 94 8.65 -4.68 21.62
N GLY A 95 9.20 -5.86 21.91
CA GLY A 95 9.20 -6.46 23.23
C GLY A 95 7.80 -6.91 23.72
N ALA A 96 6.78 -6.79 22.86
CA ALA A 96 5.41 -7.17 23.18
C ALA A 96 5.27 -8.70 23.23
N LYS A 97 4.30 -9.20 24.02
CA LYS A 97 3.96 -10.63 24.06
C LYS A 97 2.91 -11.01 23.03
N GLN A 98 2.09 -10.06 22.60
CA GLN A 98 0.99 -10.25 21.66
C GLN A 98 0.87 -9.01 20.75
N VAL A 99 0.22 -9.19 19.60
CA VAL A 99 -0.17 -8.12 18.68
C VAL A 99 -1.69 -8.04 18.57
N ASN A 100 -2.20 -6.88 18.19
CA ASN A 100 -3.53 -6.75 17.61
C ASN A 100 -3.43 -7.00 16.10
N LEU A 101 -4.29 -7.85 15.56
CA LEU A 101 -4.27 -8.26 14.15
C LEU A 101 -5.50 -7.72 13.42
N ILE A 102 -5.28 -7.07 12.27
CA ILE A 102 -6.35 -6.63 11.37
C ILE A 102 -6.16 -7.36 10.05
N GLY A 103 -7.21 -7.98 9.52
CA GLY A 103 -7.20 -8.58 8.20
C GLY A 103 -8.38 -8.11 7.36
N HIS A 104 -8.11 -7.67 6.12
CA HIS A 104 -9.13 -7.26 5.16
C HIS A 104 -9.27 -8.29 4.04
N SER A 105 -10.50 -8.65 3.66
CA SER A 105 -10.76 -9.52 2.51
C SER A 105 -9.99 -10.85 2.60
N MET A 106 -9.19 -11.22 1.61
CA MET A 106 -8.28 -12.39 1.67
C MET A 106 -7.29 -12.31 2.84
N GLY A 107 -6.84 -11.10 3.23
CA GLY A 107 -6.03 -10.90 4.43
C GLY A 107 -6.80 -11.24 5.72
N GLY A 108 -8.12 -11.04 5.73
CA GLY A 108 -9.01 -11.52 6.79
C GLY A 108 -9.02 -13.05 6.87
N GLY A 109 -9.14 -13.73 5.72
CA GLY A 109 -9.04 -15.19 5.63
C GLY A 109 -7.67 -15.72 6.07
N LEU A 110 -6.57 -15.07 5.65
CA LEU A 110 -5.22 -15.42 6.06
C LEU A 110 -5.05 -15.26 7.58
N SER A 111 -5.57 -14.18 8.16
CA SER A 111 -5.54 -13.91 9.60
C SER A 111 -6.39 -14.90 10.40
N TYR A 112 -7.55 -15.25 9.87
CA TYR A 112 -8.41 -16.30 10.43
C TYR A 112 -7.69 -17.65 10.46
N ASN A 113 -7.10 -18.07 9.34
CA ASN A 113 -6.34 -19.32 9.24
C ASN A 113 -5.09 -19.34 10.11
N TYR A 114 -4.43 -18.20 10.29
CA TYR A 114 -3.34 -18.04 11.25
C TYR A 114 -3.78 -18.36 12.68
N CYS A 115 -4.94 -17.85 13.10
CA CYS A 115 -5.48 -18.03 14.47
C CYS A 115 -6.10 -19.41 14.71
N LYS A 116 -6.35 -20.23 13.68
CA LYS A 116 -6.79 -21.65 13.87
C LYS A 116 -5.72 -22.50 14.57
N ASP A 117 -4.45 -22.17 14.42
CA ASP A 117 -3.37 -22.84 15.14
C ASP A 117 -3.24 -22.25 16.55
N PRO A 118 -3.42 -23.04 17.62
CA PRO A 118 -3.34 -22.55 19.00
C PRO A 118 -1.99 -21.93 19.34
N GLU A 119 -0.89 -22.39 18.75
CA GLU A 119 0.46 -21.83 19.01
C GLU A 119 0.60 -20.44 18.36
N ASN A 120 -0.02 -20.20 17.20
CA ASN A 120 -0.08 -18.89 16.58
C ASN A 120 -1.05 -17.96 17.32
N ALA A 121 -2.23 -18.46 17.70
CA ALA A 121 -3.26 -17.69 18.38
C ALA A 121 -2.77 -17.06 19.71
N LYS A 122 -1.84 -17.71 20.41
CA LYS A 122 -1.22 -17.16 21.64
C LYS A 122 -0.52 -15.83 21.42
N ASN A 123 -0.10 -15.53 20.20
CA ASN A 123 0.57 -14.29 19.83
C ASN A 123 -0.41 -13.14 19.51
N ILE A 124 -1.71 -13.41 19.48
CA ILE A 124 -2.75 -12.45 19.12
C ILE A 124 -3.58 -12.10 20.35
N LEU A 125 -3.70 -10.80 20.61
CA LEU A 125 -4.57 -10.28 21.66
C LEU A 125 -6.01 -10.15 21.15
N ASN A 126 -6.16 -9.44 20.03
CA ASN A 126 -7.44 -9.22 19.35
C ASN A 126 -7.29 -9.42 17.85
N LEU A 127 -8.32 -9.93 17.21
CA LEU A 127 -8.46 -10.08 15.78
C LEU A 127 -9.62 -9.23 15.26
N ALA A 128 -9.37 -8.30 14.36
CA ALA A 128 -10.40 -7.60 13.61
C ALA A 128 -10.38 -8.08 12.14
N MET A 129 -11.47 -8.67 11.71
CA MET A 129 -11.67 -9.08 10.32
C MET A 129 -12.64 -8.11 9.66
N VAL A 130 -12.24 -7.55 8.52
CA VAL A 130 -13.02 -6.56 7.79
C VAL A 130 -13.31 -7.13 6.40
N ALA A 131 -14.60 -7.30 6.08
CA ALA A 131 -15.07 -7.95 4.87
C ALA A 131 -14.28 -9.23 4.53
N PRO A 132 -14.12 -10.18 5.48
CA PRO A 132 -13.20 -11.29 5.33
C PRO A 132 -13.67 -12.28 4.26
N PHE A 133 -12.74 -12.70 3.38
CA PHE A 133 -12.97 -13.83 2.48
C PHE A 133 -12.67 -15.13 3.20
N LEU A 134 -13.71 -15.88 3.60
CA LEU A 134 -13.62 -17.12 4.35
C LEU A 134 -14.25 -18.28 3.58
N SER A 135 -13.58 -19.44 3.59
CA SER A 135 -14.14 -20.68 3.06
C SER A 135 -15.17 -21.32 4.00
N GLU A 136 -15.02 -21.08 5.30
CA GLU A 136 -15.90 -21.57 6.39
C GLU A 136 -16.10 -20.42 7.38
N ARG A 137 -17.36 -20.14 7.76
CA ARG A 137 -17.73 -18.97 8.56
C ARG A 137 -18.45 -19.28 9.88
N GLU A 138 -18.52 -20.53 10.25
CA GLU A 138 -19.43 -20.92 11.32
C GLU A 138 -19.06 -20.36 12.70
N THR A 139 -17.75 -20.30 13.03
CA THR A 139 -17.30 -19.90 14.37
C THR A 139 -16.01 -19.05 14.32
N VAL A 140 -15.68 -18.40 15.43
CA VAL A 140 -14.38 -17.75 15.61
C VAL A 140 -13.21 -18.72 15.44
N PRO A 141 -12.05 -18.29 14.92
CA PRO A 141 -10.93 -19.20 14.63
C PRO A 141 -10.29 -19.78 15.89
N SER A 142 -10.42 -19.10 17.03
CA SER A 142 -9.85 -19.52 18.31
C SER A 142 -10.59 -18.91 19.48
N PRO A 143 -10.89 -19.69 20.55
CA PRO A 143 -11.44 -19.13 21.78
C PRO A 143 -10.44 -18.29 22.58
N LEU A 144 -9.15 -18.30 22.21
CA LEU A 144 -8.10 -17.52 22.88
C LEU A 144 -8.04 -16.06 22.39
N VAL A 145 -8.74 -15.73 21.29
CA VAL A 145 -8.63 -14.45 20.61
C VAL A 145 -9.98 -13.76 20.57
N THR A 146 -10.08 -12.57 21.15
CA THR A 146 -11.29 -11.76 20.98
C THR A 146 -11.39 -11.32 19.53
N THR A 147 -12.48 -11.72 18.86
CA THR A 147 -12.66 -11.53 17.43
C THR A 147 -13.78 -10.53 17.16
N LEU A 148 -13.49 -9.53 16.32
CA LEU A 148 -14.45 -8.59 15.73
C LEU A 148 -14.58 -8.93 14.25
N ASN A 149 -15.81 -9.08 13.76
CA ASN A 149 -16.15 -9.29 12.37
C ASN A 149 -16.98 -8.11 11.87
N ILE A 150 -16.51 -7.45 10.81
CA ILE A 150 -17.16 -6.28 10.20
C ILE A 150 -17.44 -6.62 8.73
N TRP A 151 -18.67 -6.40 8.28
CA TRP A 151 -19.06 -6.64 6.89
C TRP A 151 -20.12 -5.65 6.41
N THR A 152 -20.44 -5.71 5.12
CA THR A 152 -21.53 -4.95 4.51
C THR A 152 -22.28 -5.83 3.52
N LYS A 153 -23.60 -5.61 3.39
CA LYS A 153 -24.44 -6.28 2.37
C LYS A 153 -24.23 -5.74 0.96
N THR A 154 -23.63 -4.57 0.84
CA THR A 154 -23.27 -3.95 -0.45
C THR A 154 -21.84 -4.33 -0.90
N ASP A 155 -21.29 -5.42 -0.34
CA ASP A 155 -20.03 -5.98 -0.79
C ASP A 155 -20.25 -6.84 -2.05
N TYR A 156 -19.86 -6.30 -3.20
CA TYR A 156 -19.92 -6.99 -4.49
C TYR A 156 -18.66 -7.80 -4.83
N VAL A 157 -17.72 -7.93 -3.89
CA VAL A 157 -16.51 -8.76 -4.01
C VAL A 157 -16.64 -10.02 -3.18
N VAL A 158 -17.16 -9.92 -1.95
CA VAL A 158 -17.39 -11.03 -1.03
C VAL A 158 -18.89 -11.12 -0.73
N PHE A 159 -19.62 -11.78 -1.64
CA PHE A 159 -21.10 -11.81 -1.67
C PHE A 159 -21.78 -12.42 -0.45
N ASP A 160 -21.12 -13.36 0.23
CA ASP A 160 -21.73 -14.12 1.34
C ASP A 160 -21.20 -13.64 2.71
N SER A 161 -20.89 -12.34 2.83
CA SER A 161 -20.47 -11.78 4.12
C SER A 161 -21.63 -11.77 5.10
N ASP A 162 -21.41 -12.32 6.31
CA ASP A 162 -22.40 -12.43 7.37
C ASP A 162 -21.72 -12.49 8.76
N SER A 163 -22.56 -12.64 9.80
CA SER A 163 -22.13 -12.85 11.16
C SER A 163 -21.29 -14.12 11.34
N ILE A 164 -20.40 -14.10 12.31
CA ILE A 164 -19.57 -15.24 12.73
C ILE A 164 -19.93 -15.55 14.19
N ASP A 165 -20.29 -16.81 14.48
CA ASP A 165 -20.63 -17.22 15.84
C ASP A 165 -19.44 -17.05 16.79
N GLY A 166 -19.71 -16.50 17.95
CA GLY A 166 -18.71 -16.18 18.98
C GLY A 166 -17.91 -14.88 18.73
N ALA A 167 -18.09 -14.19 17.59
CA ALA A 167 -17.50 -12.90 17.30
C ALA A 167 -18.36 -11.72 17.79
N ILE A 168 -17.72 -10.57 18.00
CA ILE A 168 -18.41 -9.29 18.01
C ILE A 168 -18.72 -8.96 16.56
N ASN A 169 -19.98 -8.89 16.18
CA ASN A 169 -20.41 -8.71 14.79
C ASN A 169 -20.89 -7.28 14.56
N LEU A 170 -20.44 -6.64 13.46
CA LEU A 170 -20.85 -5.31 13.03
C LEU A 170 -21.14 -5.31 11.54
N GLU A 171 -22.42 -5.11 11.20
CA GLU A 171 -22.86 -4.85 9.83
C GLU A 171 -22.84 -3.35 9.55
N LEU A 172 -22.31 -2.96 8.39
CA LEU A 172 -22.32 -1.59 7.88
C LEU A 172 -23.14 -1.52 6.59
N ASP A 173 -23.84 -0.40 6.37
CA ASP A 173 -24.68 -0.19 5.20
C ASP A 173 -23.99 0.71 4.18
N ASP A 174 -24.32 0.53 2.90
CA ASP A 174 -23.95 1.40 1.76
C ASP A 174 -22.45 1.73 1.63
N ILE A 175 -21.59 0.74 1.92
CA ILE A 175 -20.15 0.87 1.86
C ILE A 175 -19.60 -0.19 0.93
N ASP A 176 -18.67 0.15 0.05
CA ASP A 176 -18.02 -0.81 -0.84
C ASP A 176 -16.92 -1.62 -0.13
N HIS A 177 -16.49 -2.69 -0.80
CA HIS A 177 -15.49 -3.64 -0.30
C HIS A 177 -14.16 -2.99 0.12
N ASN A 178 -13.77 -1.86 -0.49
CA ASN A 178 -12.52 -1.17 -0.18
C ASN A 178 -12.75 -0.02 0.80
N GLU A 179 -13.87 0.69 0.68
CA GLU A 179 -14.22 1.78 1.58
C GLU A 179 -14.38 1.30 3.03
N ILE A 180 -14.86 0.07 3.21
CA ILE A 180 -15.10 -0.50 4.55
C ILE A 180 -13.84 -0.48 5.44
N ILE A 181 -12.63 -0.66 4.88
CA ILE A 181 -11.39 -0.62 5.67
C ILE A 181 -10.95 0.82 5.97
N ALA A 182 -11.37 1.78 5.17
CA ALA A 182 -11.01 3.18 5.28
C ALA A 182 -12.01 4.00 6.09
N CYS A 183 -13.23 3.51 6.33
CA CYS A 183 -14.32 4.31 6.89
C CYS A 183 -14.20 4.56 8.40
N PRO A 184 -14.77 5.68 8.90
CA PRO A 184 -14.76 6.04 10.32
C PRO A 184 -15.42 5.02 11.25
N ALA A 185 -16.48 4.34 10.78
CA ALA A 185 -17.22 3.35 11.59
C ALA A 185 -16.36 2.12 11.90
N THR A 186 -15.67 1.57 10.90
CA THR A 186 -14.71 0.47 11.05
C THR A 186 -13.57 0.86 11.98
N PHE A 187 -12.98 2.05 11.78
CA PHE A 187 -11.94 2.55 12.68
C PHE A 187 -12.43 2.61 14.14
N THR A 188 -13.62 3.18 14.37
CA THR A 188 -14.19 3.30 15.72
C THR A 188 -14.35 1.95 16.41
N ALA A 189 -14.86 0.95 15.70
CA ALA A 189 -15.05 -0.39 16.23
C ALA A 189 -13.71 -1.07 16.57
N ILE A 190 -12.73 -0.99 15.66
CA ILE A 190 -11.39 -1.56 15.85
C ILE A 190 -10.64 -0.84 16.99
N TYR A 191 -10.69 0.49 17.00
CA TYR A 191 -10.04 1.28 18.04
C TYR A 191 -10.59 0.93 19.43
N LYS A 192 -11.92 0.82 19.55
CA LYS A 192 -12.59 0.40 20.79
C LYS A 192 -12.16 -1.01 21.21
N LEU A 193 -12.09 -1.95 20.27
CA LEU A 193 -11.64 -3.31 20.56
C LEU A 193 -10.20 -3.31 21.10
N PHE A 194 -9.29 -2.56 20.48
CA PHE A 194 -7.86 -2.60 20.80
C PHE A 194 -7.48 -1.80 22.04
N THR A 195 -8.21 -0.74 22.34
CA THR A 195 -7.87 0.18 23.44
C THR A 195 -8.85 0.12 24.62
N GLY A 196 -10.00 -0.50 24.45
CA GLY A 196 -11.10 -0.49 25.44
C GLY A 196 -11.84 0.84 25.52
N LYS A 197 -11.52 1.84 24.65
CA LYS A 197 -12.08 3.20 24.67
C LYS A 197 -12.55 3.60 23.28
N LEU A 198 -13.49 4.54 23.21
CA LEU A 198 -13.82 5.19 21.94
C LEU A 198 -12.67 6.13 21.52
N PRO A 199 -12.45 6.31 20.21
CA PRO A 199 -11.50 7.32 19.72
C PRO A 199 -11.96 8.72 20.10
N THR A 200 -11.03 9.64 20.30
CA THR A 200 -11.30 11.06 20.53
C THR A 200 -11.83 11.73 19.27
N THR A 201 -11.34 11.29 18.11
CA THR A 201 -11.78 11.75 16.79
C THR A 201 -11.70 10.63 15.76
N THR A 202 -12.55 10.69 14.73
CA THR A 202 -12.45 9.87 13.54
C THR A 202 -11.80 10.63 12.37
N ASP A 203 -11.58 11.93 12.54
CA ASP A 203 -10.94 12.78 11.55
C ASP A 203 -9.42 12.63 11.59
N ILE A 204 -8.78 12.95 10.49
CA ILE A 204 -7.32 13.06 10.44
C ILE A 204 -6.91 14.43 10.99
N ILE A 205 -6.15 14.44 12.08
CA ILE A 205 -5.58 15.66 12.63
C ILE A 205 -4.37 16.06 11.78
N GLU A 206 -4.49 17.22 11.12
CA GLU A 206 -3.46 17.75 10.23
C GLU A 206 -2.17 18.12 10.98
N GLU A 207 -1.03 17.97 10.30
CA GLU A 207 0.29 18.39 10.74
C GLU A 207 0.85 19.45 9.77
N GLU A 208 1.60 20.43 10.29
CA GLU A 208 2.21 21.47 9.46
C GLU A 208 3.37 20.94 8.61
N ASN A 209 4.12 19.96 9.13
CA ASN A 209 5.29 19.37 8.48
C ASN A 209 5.22 17.84 8.63
N PRO A 210 4.32 17.16 7.91
CA PRO A 210 4.20 15.71 8.03
C PRO A 210 5.45 14.99 7.54
N ILE A 211 5.84 13.94 8.25
CA ILE A 211 6.97 13.08 7.89
C ILE A 211 6.47 11.94 7.03
N ILE A 212 6.93 11.89 5.79
CA ILE A 212 6.45 10.96 4.78
C ILE A 212 7.55 9.95 4.42
N SER A 213 7.18 8.69 4.39
CA SER A 213 8.02 7.60 3.89
C SER A 213 7.14 6.48 3.33
N GLY A 214 7.74 5.47 2.74
CA GLY A 214 6.95 4.37 2.21
C GLY A 214 7.79 3.27 1.61
N LYS A 215 7.22 2.58 0.61
CA LYS A 215 7.90 1.51 -0.10
C LYS A 215 7.75 1.63 -1.60
N VAL A 216 8.74 1.15 -2.34
CA VAL A 216 8.61 0.77 -3.73
C VAL A 216 8.35 -0.73 -3.79
N VAL A 217 7.23 -1.10 -4.42
CA VAL A 217 6.83 -2.50 -4.62
C VAL A 217 6.37 -2.72 -6.05
N SER A 218 6.33 -3.97 -6.51
CA SER A 218 5.68 -4.26 -7.78
C SER A 218 4.16 -4.24 -7.64
N PHE A 219 3.48 -3.78 -8.69
CA PHE A 219 2.03 -3.76 -8.77
C PHE A 219 1.46 -5.17 -8.56
N ILE A 220 0.51 -5.32 -7.63
CA ILE A 220 -0.22 -6.54 -7.27
C ILE A 220 0.64 -7.60 -6.54
N GLU A 221 1.83 -7.93 -7.02
CA GLU A 221 2.62 -9.05 -6.48
C GLU A 221 3.48 -8.66 -5.27
N ASN A 222 3.61 -7.35 -4.99
CA ASN A 222 4.35 -6.80 -3.86
C ASN A 222 5.84 -7.21 -3.80
N PHE A 223 6.46 -7.54 -4.97
CA PHE A 223 7.91 -7.72 -5.00
C PHE A 223 8.63 -6.42 -4.67
N VAL A 224 9.65 -6.55 -3.84
CA VAL A 224 10.42 -5.41 -3.34
C VAL A 224 11.17 -4.71 -4.47
N GLY A 225 11.01 -3.40 -4.58
CA GLY A 225 11.68 -2.53 -5.54
C GLY A 225 13.07 -2.07 -5.08
N ASN A 226 13.93 -2.99 -4.61
CA ASN A 226 15.27 -2.69 -4.16
C ASN A 226 16.11 -1.96 -5.23
N GLY A 227 16.78 -0.86 -4.85
CA GLY A 227 17.63 -0.07 -5.72
C GLY A 227 16.90 0.86 -6.68
N THR A 228 15.56 0.97 -6.58
CA THR A 228 14.78 1.92 -7.35
C THR A 228 15.04 3.34 -6.83
N SER A 229 15.32 4.28 -7.74
CA SER A 229 15.43 5.70 -7.42
C SER A 229 14.03 6.30 -7.19
N VAL A 230 13.92 7.17 -6.20
CA VAL A 230 12.70 7.91 -5.87
C VAL A 230 13.06 9.38 -5.81
N ASP A 231 12.71 10.14 -6.84
CA ASP A 231 12.89 11.59 -6.89
C ASP A 231 11.56 12.30 -6.64
N VAL A 232 11.55 13.24 -5.70
CA VAL A 232 10.34 13.94 -5.28
C VAL A 232 10.40 15.40 -5.68
N TYR A 233 9.37 15.87 -6.36
CA TYR A 233 9.27 17.24 -6.86
C TYR A 233 8.02 17.92 -6.29
N GLU A 234 8.14 19.19 -5.88
CA GLU A 234 6.98 20.05 -5.68
C GLU A 234 6.38 20.41 -7.04
N VAL A 235 5.06 20.29 -7.18
CA VAL A 235 4.37 20.57 -8.43
C VAL A 235 3.33 21.68 -8.29
N ASN A 236 3.08 22.38 -9.39
CA ASN A 236 2.02 23.37 -9.46
C ASN A 236 0.65 22.66 -9.51
N PRO A 237 -0.25 22.87 -8.54
CA PRO A 237 -1.53 22.16 -8.48
C PRO A 237 -2.45 22.45 -9.68
N ASN A 238 -2.27 23.59 -10.39
CA ASN A 238 -3.13 23.96 -11.51
C ASN A 238 -2.81 23.21 -12.82
N ASN A 239 -1.63 22.62 -12.92
CA ASN A 239 -1.21 21.97 -14.16
C ASN A 239 -0.35 20.71 -13.97
N GLY A 240 0.07 20.38 -12.74
CA GLY A 240 0.90 19.22 -12.44
C GLY A 240 2.38 19.37 -12.81
N PHE A 241 2.82 20.49 -13.38
CA PHE A 241 4.22 20.67 -13.77
C PHE A 241 5.10 20.91 -12.55
N ARG A 242 6.32 20.40 -12.61
CA ARG A 242 7.36 20.61 -11.60
C ARG A 242 7.64 22.11 -11.44
N ILE A 243 7.78 22.55 -10.20
CA ILE A 243 8.19 23.94 -9.89
C ILE A 243 9.69 24.13 -10.20
N SER A 244 10.48 23.05 -10.06
CA SER A 244 11.91 22.99 -10.37
C SER A 244 12.23 21.67 -11.05
N GLU A 245 13.15 21.67 -12.02
CA GLU A 245 13.71 20.46 -12.63
C GLU A 245 14.63 19.68 -11.69
N THR A 246 15.09 20.31 -10.60
CA THR A 246 15.87 19.65 -9.56
C THR A 246 14.92 19.10 -8.50
N PRO A 247 15.01 17.81 -8.15
CA PRO A 247 14.16 17.22 -7.14
C PRO A 247 14.38 17.88 -5.77
N ASN A 248 13.28 18.03 -5.02
CA ASN A 248 13.33 18.53 -3.64
C ASN A 248 13.93 17.48 -2.70
N PHE A 249 13.70 16.19 -3.00
CA PHE A 249 14.26 15.05 -2.28
C PHE A 249 14.60 13.93 -3.26
N SER A 250 15.67 13.19 -2.96
CA SER A 250 16.08 12.00 -3.74
C SER A 250 16.44 10.87 -2.78
N PHE A 251 15.92 9.68 -3.08
CA PHE A 251 16.16 8.46 -2.31
C PHE A 251 16.47 7.30 -3.26
N VAL A 252 17.09 6.26 -2.69
CA VAL A 252 17.20 4.95 -3.31
C VAL A 252 16.53 3.96 -2.36
N ALA A 253 15.56 3.20 -2.86
CA ALA A 253 14.86 2.21 -2.07
C ALA A 253 15.82 1.13 -1.55
N ASP A 254 15.72 0.82 -0.25
CA ASP A 254 16.57 -0.17 0.42
C ASP A 254 16.22 -1.63 0.02
N GLU A 255 16.89 -2.59 0.64
CA GLU A 255 16.67 -4.03 0.42
C GLU A 255 15.24 -4.51 0.76
N ASN A 256 14.49 -3.72 1.52
CA ASN A 256 13.08 -3.93 1.86
C ASN A 256 12.13 -3.03 1.04
N GLY A 257 12.67 -2.32 0.04
CA GLY A 257 11.94 -1.38 -0.79
C GLY A 257 11.61 -0.06 -0.12
N ARG A 258 12.13 0.23 1.08
CA ARG A 258 11.79 1.43 1.85
C ARG A 258 12.50 2.65 1.29
N TRP A 259 11.79 3.77 1.24
CA TRP A 259 12.30 5.07 0.86
C TRP A 259 11.88 6.13 1.88
N GLY A 260 12.59 7.25 1.90
CA GLY A 260 12.35 8.33 2.85
C GLY A 260 13.19 8.19 4.13
N PRO A 261 12.87 8.92 5.23
CA PRO A 261 11.76 9.88 5.34
C PRO A 261 12.05 11.23 4.66
N MET A 262 10.98 11.96 4.32
CA MET A 262 11.02 13.37 3.94
C MET A 262 10.07 14.20 4.81
N ASN A 263 10.37 15.48 4.98
CA ASN A 263 9.46 16.44 5.60
C ASN A 263 8.62 17.11 4.49
N ALA A 264 7.36 16.72 4.37
CA ALA A 264 6.44 17.37 3.47
C ALA A 264 5.93 18.69 4.08
N LYS A 265 5.40 19.57 3.23
CA LYS A 265 4.78 20.83 3.64
C LYS A 265 3.27 20.73 3.49
N LYS A 266 2.52 21.22 4.46
CA LYS A 266 1.07 21.30 4.39
C LYS A 266 0.59 22.01 3.12
N GLY A 267 -0.40 21.44 2.46
CA GLY A 267 -1.02 21.99 1.26
C GLY A 267 -0.16 21.92 -0.02
N THR A 268 1.01 21.28 0.03
CA THR A 268 1.90 21.13 -1.13
C THR A 268 1.61 19.84 -1.87
N TYR A 269 1.48 19.93 -3.19
CA TYR A 269 1.33 18.79 -4.09
C TYR A 269 2.68 18.29 -4.53
N TYR A 270 2.84 16.98 -4.60
CA TYR A 270 4.11 16.34 -4.95
C TYR A 270 3.94 15.34 -6.10
N GLU A 271 4.97 15.29 -6.93
CA GLU A 271 5.26 14.19 -7.83
C GLU A 271 6.36 13.32 -7.21
N PHE A 272 6.13 12.00 -7.22
CA PHE A 272 7.13 10.99 -6.91
C PHE A 272 7.48 10.27 -8.20
N ASN A 273 8.66 10.56 -8.73
CA ASN A 273 9.17 9.87 -9.91
C ASN A 273 10.00 8.68 -9.46
N ILE A 274 9.57 7.47 -9.80
CA ILE A 274 10.34 6.25 -9.59
C ILE A 274 10.95 5.77 -10.88
N SER A 275 12.24 5.41 -10.85
CA SER A 275 12.97 4.86 -11.98
C SER A 275 13.88 3.71 -11.54
N SER A 276 13.99 2.71 -12.39
CA SER A 276 14.88 1.57 -12.20
C SER A 276 16.12 1.74 -13.07
N ASN A 277 17.28 1.32 -12.57
CA ASN A 277 18.52 1.28 -13.38
C ASN A 277 18.57 0.08 -14.33
N LYS A 278 17.51 -0.72 -14.43
CA LYS A 278 17.46 -1.91 -15.29
C LYS A 278 16.98 -1.51 -16.70
N PRO A 279 17.69 -1.89 -17.75
CA PRO A 279 17.28 -1.58 -19.12
C PRO A 279 15.88 -2.11 -19.46
N GLY A 280 15.04 -1.24 -19.98
CA GLY A 280 13.68 -1.54 -20.40
C GLY A 280 12.63 -1.57 -19.31
N ASP A 281 12.99 -1.21 -18.06
CA ASP A 281 12.00 -0.88 -17.05
C ASP A 281 11.46 0.53 -17.30
N ARG A 282 10.20 0.75 -16.95
CA ARG A 282 9.51 2.03 -17.11
C ARG A 282 9.62 2.87 -15.84
N SER A 283 9.68 4.18 -16.03
CA SER A 283 9.48 5.15 -14.96
C SER A 283 7.99 5.33 -14.67
N PHE A 284 7.67 5.73 -13.45
CA PHE A 284 6.32 6.08 -13.03
C PHE A 284 6.36 7.41 -12.27
N HIS A 285 5.38 8.26 -12.54
CA HIS A 285 5.21 9.57 -11.95
C HIS A 285 3.92 9.57 -11.13
N PHE A 286 4.03 9.45 -9.81
CA PHE A 286 2.88 9.46 -8.91
C PHE A 286 2.60 10.87 -8.43
N TYR A 287 1.42 11.37 -8.76
CA TYR A 287 0.90 12.64 -8.29
C TYR A 287 -0.10 12.39 -7.18
N ARG A 288 0.10 13.05 -6.04
CA ARG A 288 -0.75 12.86 -4.86
C ARG A 288 -1.30 14.18 -4.36
N GLU A 289 -2.46 14.10 -3.71
CA GLU A 289 -3.02 15.20 -2.93
C GLU A 289 -2.07 15.58 -1.78
N PRO A 290 -2.19 16.80 -1.21
CA PRO A 290 -1.36 17.21 -0.08
C PRO A 290 -1.48 16.28 1.11
N PHE A 291 -0.35 15.90 1.69
CA PHE A 291 -0.33 15.08 2.89
C PHE A 291 -0.90 15.84 4.09
N LEU A 292 -1.91 15.26 4.72
CA LEU A 292 -2.54 15.84 5.90
C LEU A 292 -1.73 15.55 7.17
N ARG A 293 -1.08 14.39 7.23
CA ARG A 293 -0.42 13.87 8.43
C ARG A 293 0.75 12.97 8.07
N SER A 294 1.69 12.80 9.02
CA SER A 294 2.81 11.85 8.91
C SER A 294 2.34 10.46 8.53
N ASP A 295 3.03 9.87 7.54
CA ASP A 295 2.64 8.61 6.93
C ASP A 295 3.86 7.79 6.52
N LYS A 296 3.84 6.48 6.83
CA LYS A 296 4.87 5.51 6.43
C LYS A 296 4.38 4.54 5.35
N LEU A 297 3.15 4.71 4.87
CA LEU A 297 2.48 3.80 3.95
C LEU A 297 2.30 4.40 2.55
N VAL A 298 3.15 5.35 2.15
CA VAL A 298 3.15 5.89 0.79
C VAL A 298 3.84 4.91 -0.15
N TYR A 299 3.04 4.07 -0.81
CA TYR A 299 3.57 3.04 -1.70
C TYR A 299 3.62 3.52 -3.14
N LEU A 300 4.76 3.26 -3.78
CA LEU A 300 5.03 3.58 -5.18
C LEU A 300 5.19 2.26 -5.93
N ARG A 301 4.43 2.08 -7.00
CA ARG A 301 4.32 0.78 -7.68
C ARG A 301 4.99 0.80 -9.05
N SER A 302 5.96 -0.10 -9.27
CA SER A 302 6.48 -0.39 -10.60
C SER A 302 5.72 -1.55 -11.25
N PHE A 303 5.91 -1.79 -12.53
CA PHE A 303 5.46 -3.05 -13.12
C PHE A 303 6.19 -4.24 -12.48
N PRO A 304 5.52 -5.41 -12.43
CA PRO A 304 6.14 -6.64 -11.94
C PRO A 304 7.39 -7.00 -12.77
N PRO A 305 8.30 -7.83 -12.22
CA PRO A 305 9.46 -8.33 -12.96
C PRO A 305 9.07 -9.02 -14.27
N LYS A 306 9.94 -8.97 -15.28
CA LYS A 306 9.70 -9.59 -16.61
C LYS A 306 9.39 -11.10 -16.56
N SER A 307 9.76 -11.78 -15.47
CA SER A 307 9.44 -13.19 -15.21
C SER A 307 8.00 -13.42 -14.73
N SER A 308 7.28 -12.37 -14.37
CA SER A 308 5.89 -12.45 -13.92
C SER A 308 4.93 -12.61 -15.11
N LEU A 309 3.89 -13.43 -14.95
CA LEU A 309 2.80 -13.55 -15.93
C LEU A 309 2.05 -12.22 -16.07
N LEU A 310 1.91 -11.48 -14.98
CA LEU A 310 1.26 -10.16 -14.99
C LEU A 310 2.06 -9.14 -15.81
N ASN A 311 3.40 -9.19 -15.75
CA ASN A 311 4.23 -8.33 -16.60
C ASN A 311 3.96 -8.57 -18.09
N SER A 312 3.80 -9.83 -18.49
CA SER A 312 3.47 -10.18 -19.89
C SER A 312 2.16 -9.53 -20.34
N ALA A 313 1.15 -9.50 -19.46
CA ALA A 313 -0.10 -8.80 -19.73
C ALA A 313 0.09 -7.27 -19.81
N LEU A 314 0.76 -6.67 -18.81
CA LEU A 314 0.99 -5.22 -18.73
C LEU A 314 1.97 -4.71 -19.81
N SER A 315 2.76 -5.58 -20.45
CA SER A 315 3.65 -5.21 -21.56
C SER A 315 2.91 -4.70 -22.80
N SER A 316 1.59 -4.95 -22.91
CA SER A 316 0.74 -4.41 -23.98
C SER A 316 0.40 -2.92 -23.79
N VAL A 317 0.59 -2.37 -22.58
CA VAL A 317 0.45 -0.93 -22.32
C VAL A 317 1.50 -0.17 -23.17
N PRO A 318 1.10 0.83 -23.99
CA PRO A 318 1.98 1.45 -24.95
C PRO A 318 3.26 2.03 -24.35
N ALA A 319 4.36 1.91 -25.11
CA ALA A 319 5.62 2.60 -24.87
C ALA A 319 6.05 3.28 -26.18
N ASN A 320 5.45 4.41 -26.49
CA ASN A 320 5.76 5.23 -27.64
C ASN A 320 5.76 6.71 -27.26
N ASP A 321 6.27 7.57 -28.15
CA ASP A 321 6.39 9.00 -27.89
C ASP A 321 5.21 9.81 -28.47
N GLU A 322 4.22 9.15 -29.06
CA GLU A 322 3.06 9.79 -29.67
C GLU A 322 1.94 10.06 -28.67
N GLN A 323 1.89 9.24 -27.60
CA GLN A 323 0.88 9.36 -26.56
C GLN A 323 1.43 9.23 -25.14
N ALA A 324 0.74 9.86 -24.21
CA ALA A 324 0.90 9.60 -22.79
C ALA A 324 0.04 8.40 -22.36
N VAL A 325 0.48 7.71 -21.31
CA VAL A 325 -0.32 6.76 -20.54
C VAL A 325 -0.57 7.35 -19.17
N SER A 326 -1.83 7.49 -18.83
CA SER A 326 -2.25 8.05 -17.54
C SER A 326 -3.09 7.03 -16.77
N VAL A 327 -2.89 6.98 -15.46
CA VAL A 327 -3.63 6.10 -14.55
C VAL A 327 -4.32 6.95 -13.50
N PHE A 328 -5.62 6.76 -13.33
CA PHE A 328 -6.32 7.18 -12.13
C PHE A 328 -6.30 6.05 -11.11
N PHE A 329 -6.06 6.34 -9.85
CA PHE A 329 -6.14 5.38 -8.76
C PHE A 329 -6.85 5.99 -7.54
N SER A 330 -7.93 5.33 -7.09
CA SER A 330 -8.59 5.62 -5.82
C SER A 330 -8.09 4.64 -4.76
N ALA A 331 -7.41 5.16 -3.74
CA ALA A 331 -6.77 4.33 -2.72
C ALA A 331 -7.73 3.89 -1.60
N SER A 332 -8.88 4.58 -1.44
CA SER A 332 -9.75 4.42 -0.27
C SER A 332 -11.13 3.85 -0.58
N LYS A 333 -11.60 3.87 -1.83
CA LYS A 333 -12.93 3.36 -2.21
C LYS A 333 -13.04 3.08 -3.70
N ALA A 334 -13.97 2.19 -4.08
CA ALA A 334 -14.32 2.00 -5.48
C ALA A 334 -15.13 3.18 -6.03
N VAL A 335 -14.97 3.47 -7.31
CA VAL A 335 -15.79 4.46 -8.03
C VAL A 335 -17.11 3.79 -8.43
N TRP A 336 -18.24 4.28 -7.92
CA TRP A 336 -19.58 3.78 -8.28
C TRP A 336 -20.36 4.77 -9.09
N THR A 337 -20.93 4.33 -10.20
CA THR A 337 -21.89 5.14 -10.97
C THR A 337 -23.07 5.55 -10.11
N GLY A 338 -23.51 6.80 -10.23
CA GLY A 338 -24.60 7.34 -9.43
C GLY A 338 -24.24 7.80 -8.01
N ARG A 339 -23.11 7.33 -7.46
CA ARG A 339 -22.56 7.78 -6.17
C ARG A 339 -21.38 8.73 -6.36
N ASP A 340 -20.49 8.39 -7.27
CA ASP A 340 -19.23 9.11 -7.48
C ASP A 340 -19.19 9.77 -8.86
N VAL A 341 -18.42 10.84 -8.97
CA VAL A 341 -18.12 11.54 -10.22
C VAL A 341 -16.62 11.47 -10.48
N LEU A 342 -16.23 10.78 -11.56
CA LEU A 342 -14.86 10.77 -12.07
C LEU A 342 -14.84 11.38 -13.47
N LYS A 343 -14.11 12.47 -13.64
CA LYS A 343 -13.86 13.10 -14.95
C LYS A 343 -12.38 13.16 -15.26
N VAL A 344 -12.06 12.95 -16.52
CA VAL A 344 -10.72 13.13 -17.08
C VAL A 344 -10.82 14.06 -18.29
N ASN A 345 -10.18 15.23 -18.20
CA ASN A 345 -10.31 16.31 -19.20
C ASN A 345 -11.78 16.57 -19.58
N GLU A 346 -12.63 16.78 -18.57
CA GLU A 346 -14.09 17.00 -18.69
C GLU A 346 -14.90 15.78 -19.20
N THR A 347 -14.27 14.69 -19.62
CA THR A 347 -14.95 13.45 -20.00
C THR A 347 -15.28 12.64 -18.77
N GLU A 348 -16.56 12.34 -18.55
CA GLU A 348 -17.00 11.52 -17.41
C GLU A 348 -16.74 10.03 -17.64
N LEU A 349 -16.08 9.39 -16.67
CA LEU A 349 -15.79 7.96 -16.67
C LEU A 349 -16.60 7.17 -15.61
N SER A 350 -17.30 7.86 -14.69
CA SER A 350 -18.14 7.23 -13.66
C SER A 350 -19.47 6.71 -14.22
N THR A 351 -19.44 6.10 -15.38
CA THR A 351 -20.59 5.52 -16.09
C THR A 351 -20.86 4.09 -15.66
N ALA A 352 -22.06 3.56 -15.90
CA ALA A 352 -22.38 2.16 -15.64
C ALA A 352 -21.46 1.17 -16.39
N GLN A 353 -20.92 1.56 -17.56
CA GLN A 353 -19.99 0.76 -18.32
C GLN A 353 -18.68 0.48 -17.54
N PHE A 354 -18.16 1.44 -16.80
CA PHE A 354 -16.88 1.36 -16.12
C PHE A 354 -16.98 1.28 -14.60
N CYS A 355 -18.11 1.73 -14.04
CA CYS A 355 -18.26 1.95 -12.60
C CYS A 355 -19.55 1.38 -12.03
N ALA A 356 -20.16 0.36 -12.67
CA ALA A 356 -21.23 -0.38 -12.01
C ALA A 356 -20.66 -0.96 -10.69
N PRO A 357 -21.43 -0.99 -9.58
CA PRO A 357 -20.93 -1.43 -8.27
C PRO A 357 -20.22 -2.78 -8.29
N GLU A 358 -20.71 -3.71 -9.11
CA GLU A 358 -20.18 -5.08 -9.27
C GLU A 358 -18.77 -5.10 -9.88
N LEU A 359 -18.36 -4.02 -10.55
CA LEU A 359 -17.04 -3.89 -11.17
C LEU A 359 -15.96 -3.51 -10.16
N ASN A 360 -16.34 -2.98 -9.00
CA ASN A 360 -15.45 -2.57 -7.91
C ASN A 360 -14.25 -1.74 -8.40
N SER A 361 -14.47 -0.72 -9.23
CA SER A 361 -13.44 -0.04 -10.03
C SER A 361 -12.57 0.89 -9.18
N LEU A 362 -11.30 0.55 -9.00
CA LEU A 362 -10.32 1.32 -8.22
C LEU A 362 -9.31 2.06 -9.09
N ALA A 363 -8.88 1.44 -10.21
CA ALA A 363 -7.87 2.04 -11.07
C ALA A 363 -8.29 1.99 -12.53
N PHE A 364 -7.98 3.08 -13.24
CA PHE A 364 -8.27 3.26 -14.65
C PHE A 364 -6.98 3.50 -15.41
N PHE A 365 -6.63 2.59 -16.31
CA PHE A 365 -5.54 2.73 -17.26
C PHE A 365 -6.08 3.39 -18.53
N LEU A 366 -5.60 4.56 -18.84
CA LEU A 366 -6.09 5.43 -19.90
C LEU A 366 -5.02 5.60 -20.96
N TYR A 367 -5.26 5.08 -22.16
CA TYR A 367 -4.38 5.20 -23.31
C TYR A 367 -5.10 4.84 -24.60
N ASP A 368 -4.62 5.33 -25.75
CA ASP A 368 -5.10 4.96 -27.08
C ASP A 368 -4.65 3.52 -27.42
N ALA A 369 -5.55 2.58 -27.20
CA ALA A 369 -5.26 1.14 -27.35
C ALA A 369 -5.26 0.70 -28.82
N ASN A 370 -6.10 1.31 -29.64
CA ASN A 370 -6.25 0.96 -31.05
C ASN A 370 -5.35 1.81 -31.99
N ARG A 371 -4.62 2.80 -31.44
CA ARG A 371 -3.66 3.68 -32.12
C ARG A 371 -4.28 4.52 -33.24
N ASN A 372 -5.51 4.97 -33.04
CA ASN A 372 -6.21 5.82 -34.00
C ASN A 372 -6.11 7.32 -33.70
N MET A 373 -5.41 7.69 -32.61
CA MET A 373 -5.21 9.06 -32.11
C MET A 373 -6.53 9.75 -31.73
N ARG A 374 -7.48 8.97 -31.20
CA ARG A 374 -8.79 9.43 -30.73
C ARG A 374 -9.14 8.81 -29.40
N THR A 375 -10.03 9.46 -28.68
CA THR A 375 -10.67 8.92 -27.49
C THR A 375 -11.98 8.25 -27.89
N ASP A 376 -12.05 6.92 -27.83
CA ASP A 376 -13.22 6.15 -28.25
C ASP A 376 -14.08 5.70 -27.08
N LEU A 377 -13.60 5.81 -25.83
CA LEU A 377 -14.27 5.41 -24.59
C LEU A 377 -14.71 3.93 -24.60
N THR A 378 -13.95 3.07 -25.25
CA THR A 378 -14.17 1.64 -25.25
C THR A 378 -13.32 0.95 -24.17
N SER A 379 -13.83 -0.15 -23.65
CA SER A 379 -13.06 -0.97 -22.70
C SER A 379 -11.86 -1.61 -23.38
N ILE A 380 -10.74 -1.69 -22.67
CA ILE A 380 -9.53 -2.40 -23.11
C ILE A 380 -9.59 -3.82 -22.52
N PRO A 381 -9.71 -4.88 -23.36
CA PRO A 381 -9.99 -6.24 -22.90
C PRO A 381 -9.03 -6.81 -21.87
N LEU A 382 -7.76 -6.39 -21.90
CA LEU A 382 -6.74 -6.80 -20.94
C LEU A 382 -7.18 -6.58 -19.48
N PHE A 383 -7.86 -5.48 -19.22
CA PHE A 383 -8.25 -5.08 -17.85
C PHE A 383 -9.60 -5.62 -17.43
N GLU A 384 -10.40 -6.20 -18.33
CA GLU A 384 -11.70 -6.80 -18.01
C GLU A 384 -11.57 -8.07 -17.18
N VAL A 385 -10.42 -8.76 -17.26
CA VAL A 385 -10.13 -9.98 -16.51
C VAL A 385 -9.52 -9.74 -15.13
N LEU A 386 -9.21 -8.49 -14.82
CA LEU A 386 -8.57 -8.08 -13.56
C LEU A 386 -9.61 -7.35 -12.69
N LEU A 387 -9.96 -7.96 -11.56
CA LEU A 387 -10.85 -7.31 -10.60
C LEU A 387 -10.33 -5.92 -10.23
N SER A 388 -11.22 -4.96 -10.12
CA SER A 388 -10.94 -3.58 -9.69
C SER A 388 -10.10 -2.72 -10.64
N LEU A 389 -9.65 -3.26 -11.77
CA LEU A 389 -8.90 -2.53 -12.79
C LEU A 389 -9.76 -2.31 -14.03
N LYS A 390 -9.67 -1.13 -14.62
CA LYS A 390 -10.33 -0.76 -15.88
C LYS A 390 -9.30 -0.24 -16.87
N GLY A 391 -9.42 -0.63 -18.12
CA GLY A 391 -8.73 -0.01 -19.23
C GLY A 391 -9.75 0.74 -20.08
N VAL A 392 -9.46 1.98 -20.40
CA VAL A 392 -10.32 2.81 -21.25
C VAL A 392 -9.48 3.37 -22.41
N ASP A 393 -9.97 3.18 -23.62
CA ASP A 393 -9.37 3.78 -24.82
C ASP A 393 -9.54 5.29 -24.75
N PHE A 394 -8.43 5.98 -24.43
CA PHE A 394 -8.39 7.40 -24.20
C PHE A 394 -7.07 7.99 -24.73
N PHE A 395 -7.14 8.87 -25.70
CA PHE A 395 -5.95 9.44 -26.33
C PHE A 395 -5.50 10.74 -25.63
N PHE A 396 -4.24 10.75 -25.20
CA PHE A 396 -3.55 11.94 -24.71
C PHE A 396 -2.33 12.20 -25.60
N PRO A 397 -2.35 13.23 -26.48
CA PRO A 397 -1.17 13.55 -27.29
C PRO A 397 -0.01 13.96 -26.40
N SER A 398 1.18 13.41 -26.63
CA SER A 398 2.40 13.72 -25.86
C SER A 398 3.27 14.80 -26.49
N ALA A 399 2.75 15.56 -27.47
CA ALA A 399 3.47 16.62 -28.17
C ALA A 399 3.89 17.78 -27.24
N LEU A 400 4.95 18.49 -27.65
CA LEU A 400 5.35 19.74 -27.01
C LEU A 400 4.56 20.94 -27.56
N PRO A 401 4.25 21.97 -26.73
CA PRO A 401 4.51 22.03 -25.29
C PRO A 401 3.67 21.02 -24.52
N ARG A 402 4.20 20.51 -23.40
CA ARG A 402 3.48 19.58 -22.52
C ARG A 402 2.12 20.17 -22.11
N GLN A 403 1.12 19.32 -22.13
CA GLN A 403 -0.23 19.65 -21.68
C GLN A 403 -0.52 18.98 -20.35
N SER A 404 -1.47 19.51 -19.62
CA SER A 404 -1.98 18.94 -18.38
C SER A 404 -3.10 17.95 -18.69
N VAL A 405 -3.08 16.80 -18.07
CA VAL A 405 -4.21 15.87 -17.94
C VAL A 405 -4.87 16.12 -16.59
N ARG A 406 -6.13 16.54 -16.61
CA ARG A 406 -6.88 16.88 -15.41
C ARG A 406 -7.75 15.71 -14.97
N PHE A 407 -7.55 15.28 -13.75
CA PHE A 407 -8.42 14.33 -13.05
C PHE A 407 -9.28 15.08 -12.04
N ASP A 408 -10.58 14.83 -12.05
CA ASP A 408 -11.54 15.39 -11.09
C ASP A 408 -12.33 14.21 -10.48
N PHE A 409 -12.09 13.95 -9.21
CA PHE A 409 -12.78 12.90 -8.47
C PHE A 409 -13.57 13.49 -7.32
N ASN A 410 -14.89 13.54 -7.47
CA ASN A 410 -15.80 14.12 -6.48
C ASN A 410 -15.44 15.57 -6.11
N GLY A 411 -14.99 16.37 -7.08
CA GLY A 411 -14.59 17.78 -6.90
C GLY A 411 -13.16 17.96 -6.39
N ARG A 412 -12.42 16.90 -6.08
CA ARG A 412 -10.98 16.94 -5.82
C ARG A 412 -10.22 16.85 -7.13
N ILE A 413 -9.19 17.69 -7.31
CA ILE A 413 -8.49 17.82 -8.60
C ILE A 413 -7.03 17.50 -8.44
N LEU A 414 -6.55 16.58 -9.30
CA LEU A 414 -5.14 16.35 -9.58
C LEU A 414 -4.86 16.58 -11.06
N ASN A 415 -3.77 17.27 -11.33
CA ASN A 415 -3.27 17.51 -12.68
C ASN A 415 -1.94 16.78 -12.86
N THR A 416 -1.75 16.13 -14.01
CA THR A 416 -0.50 15.46 -14.36
C THR A 416 -0.05 15.92 -15.75
N PRO A 417 1.26 16.07 -16.03
CA PRO A 417 1.72 16.30 -17.39
C PRO A 417 1.47 15.08 -18.29
N ASN A 418 1.28 15.31 -19.57
CA ASN A 418 1.17 14.27 -20.60
C ASN A 418 2.55 13.73 -21.03
N TRP A 419 3.26 13.08 -20.09
CA TRP A 419 4.57 12.50 -20.33
C TRP A 419 4.57 11.50 -21.51
N PRO A 420 5.54 11.52 -22.46
CA PRO A 420 5.67 10.48 -23.46
C PRO A 420 5.88 9.11 -22.81
N SER A 421 5.05 8.16 -23.17
CA SER A 421 5.00 6.88 -22.47
C SER A 421 6.26 6.01 -22.62
N LYS A 422 7.09 6.28 -23.63
CA LYS A 422 8.35 5.58 -23.86
C LYS A 422 9.51 6.20 -23.10
N GLU A 423 9.72 7.51 -23.22
CA GLU A 423 10.86 8.21 -22.61
C GLU A 423 10.66 8.44 -21.11
N ASP A 424 9.49 8.96 -20.73
CA ASP A 424 9.21 9.40 -19.38
C ASP A 424 8.37 8.39 -18.59
N GLY A 425 7.61 7.50 -19.26
CA GLY A 425 6.88 6.43 -18.59
C GLY A 425 5.40 6.68 -18.38
N ILE A 426 4.88 6.42 -17.18
CA ILE A 426 3.44 6.39 -16.86
C ILE A 426 3.12 7.39 -15.75
N SER A 427 2.12 8.25 -15.97
CA SER A 427 1.57 9.12 -14.93
C SER A 427 0.50 8.40 -14.12
N VAL A 428 0.52 8.56 -12.80
CA VAL A 428 -0.48 8.00 -11.89
C VAL A 428 -1.02 9.11 -10.99
N ALA A 429 -2.29 9.45 -11.13
CA ALA A 429 -2.99 10.34 -10.23
C ALA A 429 -3.62 9.52 -9.09
N VAL A 430 -3.15 9.70 -7.87
CA VAL A 430 -3.55 8.96 -6.67
C VAL A 430 -4.46 9.84 -5.82
N PHE A 431 -5.70 9.39 -5.61
CA PHE A 431 -6.67 9.99 -4.71
C PHE A 431 -6.82 9.12 -3.45
N ASP A 432 -6.52 9.72 -2.31
CA ASP A 432 -6.58 9.07 -0.99
C ASP A 432 -7.97 9.12 -0.35
#